data_b924bf051d063ad470aab57b28686f5b
#
_entry.id   b924bf051d063ad470aab57b28686f5b
#
_cell.length_a   1.000
_cell.length_b   1.000
_cell.length_c   1.000
_cell.angle_alpha   90.00
_cell.angle_beta   90.00
_cell.angle_gamma   90.00
#
_symmetry.space_group_name_H-M   'P 1'
#
loop_
_entity.id
_entity.type
_entity.pdbx_description
1 polymer ?
#
loop_
_entity_poly.entity_id
_entity_poly.type
_entity_poly.pdbx_seq_one_letter_code
_entity_poly.pdbx_strand_id
1 'polypeptide(L)'
;ILRCLVGSEMCIRDSAEIAHIEVRRRDLRWPIPDDLEQHLAGHRIMRLWRRAKYILIELSNGAIWMIHLGMSGRMIVEPSGHNEPSKRTAPHVHVVAETTRGDVVLYQDARRFGSMDWISNDQLESHPRMANLGIEPLSEALAGPWLIKRLAGKVAPMKAALLDQRLIAGLGNIYVCEALNRARISPFREAGSLKPAEAKRLAAEIRATLQEAIDAGGSSLRDYVRTDGELGYFQHAWRVYGREGEACSCGKKGVIERAAQSGRSTFYCPACQR
;
A
#
# COMPACT_ATOMS: atom_id res chain seq x y z
N ILE A 1 -1.09 5.09 -2.54
CA ILE A 1 -2.53 4.75 -2.57
C ILE A 1 -3.38 5.97 -2.21
N LEU A 2 -3.13 6.66 -1.10
CA LEU A 2 -3.95 7.82 -0.70
C LEU A 2 -3.90 8.99 -1.69
N ARG A 3 -2.75 9.34 -2.26
CA ARG A 3 -2.67 10.41 -3.27
C ARG A 3 -3.21 10.00 -4.64
N CYS A 4 -3.19 8.72 -4.96
CA CYS A 4 -3.89 8.24 -6.16
C CYS A 4 -5.41 8.38 -6.03
N LEU A 5 -5.91 8.38 -4.80
CA LEU A 5 -7.31 8.64 -4.49
C LEU A 5 -7.57 10.14 -4.22
N VAL A 6 -6.58 10.90 -3.71
CA VAL A 6 -6.74 12.31 -3.31
C VAL A 6 -7.02 13.25 -4.50
N GLY A 7 -6.45 13.00 -5.68
CA GLY A 7 -6.81 13.77 -6.89
C GLY A 7 -8.22 13.45 -7.42
N SER A 8 -8.68 12.21 -7.23
CA SER A 8 -10.02 11.74 -7.55
C SER A 8 -10.98 11.78 -6.36
N GLU A 9 -10.49 12.00 -5.13
CA GLU A 9 -11.30 12.17 -3.91
C GLU A 9 -12.30 13.32 -4.04
N MET A 10 -11.96 14.40 -4.73
CA MET A 10 -12.93 15.49 -4.95
C MET A 10 -14.10 15.05 -5.80
N CYS A 11 -13.94 14.09 -6.71
CA CYS A 11 -15.04 13.57 -7.51
C CYS A 11 -15.91 12.54 -6.78
N ILE A 12 -15.32 11.73 -5.88
CA ILE A 12 -16.04 10.68 -5.13
C ILE A 12 -16.56 11.22 -3.79
N ARG A 13 -15.91 12.24 -3.20
CA ARG A 13 -16.13 12.72 -1.84
C ARG A 13 -17.43 13.44 -1.58
N ASP A 14 -18.02 14.08 -2.59
CA ASP A 14 -19.22 14.87 -2.39
C ASP A 14 -20.50 14.05 -2.51
N SER A 15 -20.70 13.11 -1.57
CA SER A 15 -21.97 12.40 -1.41
C SER A 15 -22.41 11.58 -2.65
N ALA A 16 -21.45 11.03 -3.41
CA ALA A 16 -21.80 10.11 -4.50
C ALA A 16 -22.47 8.87 -3.93
N GLU A 17 -23.54 8.44 -4.54
CA GLU A 17 -24.24 7.20 -4.23
C GLU A 17 -23.84 6.15 -5.28
N ILE A 18 -23.57 4.92 -4.84
CA ILE A 18 -23.30 3.81 -5.73
C ILE A 18 -24.63 3.34 -6.33
N ALA A 19 -24.92 3.75 -7.57
CA ALA A 19 -26.16 3.36 -8.23
C ALA A 19 -26.18 1.88 -8.58
N HIS A 20 -25.05 1.36 -9.06
CA HIS A 20 -24.91 -0.02 -9.49
C HIS A 20 -23.48 -0.52 -9.24
N ILE A 21 -23.37 -1.81 -8.96
CA ILE A 21 -22.07 -2.51 -8.87
C ILE A 21 -22.21 -3.90 -9.50
N GLU A 22 -21.25 -4.27 -10.32
CA GLU A 22 -21.17 -5.55 -11.02
C GLU A 22 -19.86 -6.25 -10.61
N VAL A 23 -19.96 -7.41 -10.00
CA VAL A 23 -18.82 -8.29 -9.74
C VAL A 23 -18.76 -9.35 -10.81
N ARG A 24 -17.87 -9.18 -11.80
CA ARG A 24 -17.69 -10.10 -12.93
C ARG A 24 -16.90 -11.34 -12.57
N ARG A 25 -16.03 -11.22 -11.55
CA ARG A 25 -15.18 -12.30 -11.12
C ARG A 25 -14.94 -12.26 -9.62
N ARG A 26 -15.36 -13.32 -8.92
CA ARG A 26 -15.26 -13.37 -7.46
C ARG A 26 -14.01 -14.04 -6.93
N ASP A 27 -13.28 -14.81 -7.75
CA ASP A 27 -12.10 -15.60 -7.36
C ASP A 27 -10.80 -14.76 -7.35
N LEU A 28 -10.78 -13.70 -6.54
CA LEU A 28 -9.57 -12.97 -6.18
C LEU A 28 -8.74 -13.80 -5.17
N ARG A 29 -7.76 -13.20 -4.53
CA ARG A 29 -6.95 -13.86 -3.48
C ARG A 29 -7.80 -14.50 -2.40
N TRP A 30 -8.88 -13.87 -2.02
CA TRP A 30 -10.00 -14.42 -1.27
C TRP A 30 -11.26 -14.17 -2.08
N PRO A 31 -12.23 -15.12 -2.05
CA PRO A 31 -13.49 -14.91 -2.74
C PRO A 31 -14.15 -13.60 -2.30
N ILE A 32 -14.67 -12.85 -3.25
CA ILE A 32 -15.53 -11.70 -2.97
C ILE A 32 -16.86 -12.23 -2.44
N PRO A 33 -17.41 -11.71 -1.32
CA PRO A 33 -18.70 -12.13 -0.79
C PRO A 33 -19.83 -12.05 -1.83
N ASP A 34 -20.72 -13.02 -1.82
CA ASP A 34 -21.82 -13.12 -2.80
C ASP A 34 -22.84 -11.99 -2.65
N ASP A 35 -22.92 -11.41 -1.48
CA ASP A 35 -23.82 -10.32 -1.11
C ASP A 35 -23.17 -8.91 -1.19
N LEU A 36 -21.93 -8.80 -1.71
CA LEU A 36 -21.22 -7.52 -1.80
C LEU A 36 -22.06 -6.45 -2.49
N GLU A 37 -22.66 -6.77 -3.64
CA GLU A 37 -23.45 -5.84 -4.42
C GLU A 37 -24.67 -5.32 -3.64
N GLN A 38 -25.31 -6.18 -2.85
CA GLN A 38 -26.48 -5.82 -2.05
C GLN A 38 -26.14 -4.82 -0.93
N HIS A 39 -24.92 -4.94 -0.35
CA HIS A 39 -24.46 -4.05 0.70
C HIS A 39 -23.91 -2.73 0.18
N LEU A 40 -23.52 -2.66 -1.08
CA LEU A 40 -22.90 -1.46 -1.64
C LEU A 40 -23.86 -0.63 -2.51
N ALA A 41 -24.72 -1.26 -3.32
CA ALA A 41 -25.63 -0.57 -4.23
C ALA A 41 -26.72 0.21 -3.47
N GLY A 42 -27.09 1.39 -3.97
CA GLY A 42 -28.09 2.27 -3.37
C GLY A 42 -27.59 3.06 -2.15
N HIS A 43 -26.30 2.96 -1.82
CA HIS A 43 -25.76 3.62 -0.63
C HIS A 43 -24.76 4.72 -0.99
N ARG A 44 -24.85 5.80 -0.18
CA ARG A 44 -23.98 6.97 -0.33
C ARG A 44 -22.63 6.75 0.31
N ILE A 45 -21.56 7.21 -0.35
CA ILE A 45 -20.21 7.22 0.20
C ILE A 45 -20.13 8.34 1.24
N MET A 46 -19.88 7.97 2.50
CA MET A 46 -19.79 8.87 3.63
C MET A 46 -18.35 9.26 3.95
N ARG A 47 -17.43 8.33 3.80
CA ARG A 47 -16.02 8.54 4.13
C ARG A 47 -15.13 7.60 3.33
N LEU A 48 -13.96 8.11 2.93
CA LEU A 48 -12.88 7.35 2.30
C LEU A 48 -11.61 7.53 3.12
N TRP A 49 -10.97 6.43 3.54
CA TRP A 49 -9.68 6.48 4.23
C TRP A 49 -8.86 5.23 3.96
N ARG A 50 -7.64 5.20 4.47
CA ARG A 50 -6.72 4.08 4.34
C ARG A 50 -6.33 3.54 5.71
N ARG A 51 -6.23 2.23 5.82
CA ARG A 51 -5.54 1.54 6.91
C ARG A 51 -4.52 0.57 6.31
N ALA A 52 -3.25 0.68 6.66
CA ALA A 52 -2.17 -0.10 6.03
C ALA A 52 -2.17 0.01 4.49
N LYS A 53 -2.45 -1.09 3.80
CA LYS A 53 -2.59 -1.18 2.33
C LYS A 53 -4.04 -1.39 1.90
N TYR A 54 -5.00 -1.17 2.81
CA TYR A 54 -6.43 -1.27 2.52
C TYR A 54 -7.03 0.10 2.27
N ILE A 55 -7.85 0.19 1.25
CA ILE A 55 -8.78 1.29 1.01
C ILE A 55 -10.06 0.93 1.74
N LEU A 56 -10.61 1.87 2.47
CA LEU A 56 -11.82 1.71 3.27
C LEU A 56 -12.81 2.78 2.86
N ILE A 57 -13.99 2.37 2.41
CA ILE A 57 -15.07 3.24 1.94
C ILE A 57 -16.30 2.98 2.81
N GLU A 58 -16.64 3.92 3.69
CA GLU A 58 -17.81 3.84 4.54
C GLU A 58 -19.04 4.33 3.78
N LEU A 59 -20.13 3.59 3.91
CA LEU A 59 -21.40 3.83 3.26
C LEU A 59 -22.48 4.26 4.25
N SER A 60 -23.55 4.87 3.74
CA SER A 60 -24.65 5.41 4.54
C SER A 60 -25.43 4.36 5.35
N ASN A 61 -25.34 3.10 5.01
CA ASN A 61 -25.91 1.98 5.78
C ASN A 61 -24.98 1.45 6.88
N GLY A 62 -23.81 2.06 7.09
CA GLY A 62 -22.81 1.60 8.04
C GLY A 62 -21.91 0.45 7.54
N ALA A 63 -22.08 0.00 6.30
CA ALA A 63 -21.14 -0.93 5.68
C ALA A 63 -19.85 -0.21 5.30
N ILE A 64 -18.74 -0.93 5.38
CA ILE A 64 -17.43 -0.49 4.88
C ILE A 64 -17.03 -1.42 3.74
N TRP A 65 -16.85 -0.86 2.56
CA TRP A 65 -16.22 -1.55 1.44
C TRP A 65 -14.71 -1.54 1.63
N MET A 66 -14.14 -2.71 1.87
CA MET A 66 -12.72 -2.91 2.14
C MET A 66 -12.01 -3.48 0.91
N ILE A 67 -11.00 -2.76 0.40
CA ILE A 67 -10.29 -3.11 -0.83
C ILE A 67 -8.79 -3.19 -0.56
N HIS A 68 -8.15 -4.26 -1.01
CA HIS A 68 -6.69 -4.41 -1.05
C HIS A 68 -6.23 -4.65 -2.48
N LEU A 69 -5.37 -3.80 -3.01
CA LEU A 69 -4.97 -3.87 -4.42
C LEU A 69 -4.00 -5.02 -4.76
N GLY A 70 -3.44 -5.69 -3.75
CA GLY A 70 -2.46 -6.75 -3.99
C GLY A 70 -1.18 -6.21 -4.62
N MET A 71 -0.76 -6.83 -5.72
CA MET A 71 0.47 -6.47 -6.44
C MET A 71 0.19 -5.81 -7.80
N SER A 72 -0.90 -6.16 -8.47
CA SER A 72 -1.27 -5.68 -9.81
C SER A 72 -2.65 -5.04 -9.85
N GLY A 73 -3.36 -5.04 -8.73
CA GLY A 73 -4.67 -4.40 -8.63
C GLY A 73 -4.59 -2.88 -8.73
N ARG A 74 -5.54 -2.30 -9.42
CA ARG A 74 -5.70 -0.85 -9.54
C ARG A 74 -7.16 -0.47 -9.56
N MET A 75 -7.45 0.70 -9.03
CA MET A 75 -8.75 1.35 -9.13
C MET A 75 -8.62 2.45 -10.17
N ILE A 76 -9.49 2.47 -11.16
CA ILE A 76 -9.55 3.51 -12.19
C ILE A 76 -10.88 4.22 -12.01
N VAL A 77 -10.84 5.54 -11.93
CA VAL A 77 -12.04 6.38 -11.82
C VAL A 77 -12.21 7.14 -13.13
N GLU A 78 -13.33 6.94 -13.77
CA GLU A 78 -13.72 7.65 -14.98
C GLU A 78 -14.87 8.63 -14.63
N PRO A 79 -14.60 9.93 -14.67
CA PRO A 79 -15.64 10.93 -14.42
C PRO A 79 -16.77 10.85 -15.43
N SER A 80 -17.96 11.24 -15.01
CA SER A 80 -19.12 11.37 -15.90
C SER A 80 -18.79 12.20 -17.14
N GLY A 81 -19.26 11.74 -18.30
CA GLY A 81 -18.98 12.38 -19.60
C GLY A 81 -17.61 12.04 -20.23
N HIS A 82 -16.73 11.33 -19.49
CA HIS A 82 -15.44 10.86 -20.01
C HIS A 82 -15.33 9.33 -19.98
N ASN A 83 -16.47 8.64 -19.83
CA ASN A 83 -16.52 7.19 -19.74
C ASN A 83 -16.22 6.55 -21.09
N GLU A 84 -15.15 5.78 -21.17
CA GLU A 84 -14.81 5.00 -22.35
C GLU A 84 -15.35 3.57 -22.20
N PRO A 85 -16.36 3.14 -23.00
CA PRO A 85 -16.91 1.78 -22.91
C PRO A 85 -15.85 0.68 -23.08
N SER A 86 -14.79 0.95 -23.86
CA SER A 86 -13.65 0.04 -24.05
C SER A 86 -12.89 -0.26 -22.79
N LYS A 87 -12.80 0.67 -21.85
CA LYS A 87 -12.13 0.44 -20.56
C LYS A 87 -12.95 -0.47 -19.65
N ARG A 88 -14.28 -0.37 -19.70
CA ARG A 88 -15.17 -1.27 -18.93
C ARG A 88 -15.03 -2.72 -19.35
N THR A 89 -14.77 -2.98 -20.65
CA THR A 89 -14.57 -4.33 -21.20
C THR A 89 -13.11 -4.74 -21.30
N ALA A 90 -12.19 -3.91 -20.79
CA ALA A 90 -10.77 -4.21 -20.82
C ALA A 90 -10.44 -5.51 -20.05
N PRO A 91 -9.40 -6.25 -20.49
CA PRO A 91 -8.99 -7.46 -19.80
C PRO A 91 -8.72 -7.23 -18.31
N HIS A 92 -9.13 -8.21 -17.50
CA HIS A 92 -8.89 -8.21 -16.04
C HIS A 92 -9.67 -7.15 -15.25
N VAL A 93 -10.67 -6.50 -15.82
CA VAL A 93 -11.66 -5.73 -15.07
C VAL A 93 -12.61 -6.70 -14.38
N HIS A 94 -12.55 -6.76 -13.06
CA HIS A 94 -13.27 -7.74 -12.24
C HIS A 94 -14.47 -7.14 -11.50
N VAL A 95 -14.42 -5.84 -11.21
CA VAL A 95 -15.54 -5.12 -10.58
C VAL A 95 -15.72 -3.79 -11.27
N VAL A 96 -16.99 -3.44 -11.52
CA VAL A 96 -17.42 -2.15 -12.07
C VAL A 96 -18.46 -1.56 -11.12
N ALA A 97 -18.23 -0.36 -10.61
CA ALA A 97 -19.20 0.39 -9.82
C ALA A 97 -19.54 1.69 -10.54
N GLU A 98 -20.81 2.04 -10.55
CA GLU A 98 -21.33 3.27 -11.15
C GLU A 98 -22.02 4.11 -10.09
N THR A 99 -21.76 5.41 -10.11
CA THR A 99 -22.43 6.35 -9.21
C THR A 99 -23.69 6.92 -9.84
N THR A 100 -24.61 7.44 -9.03
CA THR A 100 -25.80 8.18 -9.52
C THR A 100 -25.45 9.44 -10.31
N ARG A 101 -24.18 9.90 -10.25
CA ARG A 101 -23.65 11.01 -11.05
C ARG A 101 -23.12 10.57 -12.41
N GLY A 102 -23.02 9.26 -12.66
CA GLY A 102 -22.48 8.69 -13.88
C GLY A 102 -20.96 8.50 -13.87
N ASP A 103 -20.29 8.70 -12.72
CA ASP A 103 -18.89 8.33 -12.58
C ASP A 103 -18.76 6.80 -12.52
N VAL A 104 -17.70 6.26 -13.10
CA VAL A 104 -17.44 4.81 -13.16
C VAL A 104 -16.14 4.48 -12.45
N VAL A 105 -16.19 3.52 -11.55
CA VAL A 105 -15.02 2.99 -10.84
C VAL A 105 -14.77 1.56 -11.31
N LEU A 106 -13.58 1.33 -11.87
CA LEU A 106 -13.17 0.03 -12.38
C LEU A 106 -12.10 -0.56 -11.45
N TYR A 107 -12.28 -1.80 -11.04
CA TYR A 107 -11.21 -2.57 -10.40
C TYR A 107 -10.62 -3.54 -11.41
N GLN A 108 -9.34 -3.38 -11.70
CA GLN A 108 -8.59 -4.24 -12.63
C GLN A 108 -7.41 -4.89 -11.91
N ASP A 109 -7.26 -6.23 -12.05
CA ASP A 109 -6.17 -6.99 -11.39
C ASP A 109 -5.79 -8.25 -12.19
N ALA A 110 -4.75 -8.14 -13.01
CA ALA A 110 -4.32 -9.23 -13.89
C ALA A 110 -3.86 -10.49 -13.13
N ARG A 111 -3.30 -10.33 -11.91
CA ARG A 111 -2.79 -11.44 -11.10
C ARG A 111 -3.78 -11.97 -10.08
N ARG A 112 -4.85 -11.24 -9.82
CA ARG A 112 -5.90 -11.58 -8.83
C ARG A 112 -5.35 -11.74 -7.40
N PHE A 113 -4.33 -10.95 -7.05
CA PHE A 113 -3.74 -10.94 -5.72
C PHE A 113 -4.36 -9.88 -4.80
N GLY A 114 -5.27 -9.10 -5.33
CA GLY A 114 -6.09 -8.20 -4.55
C GLY A 114 -7.21 -8.92 -3.81
N SER A 115 -7.97 -8.16 -3.06
CA SER A 115 -9.16 -8.66 -2.38
C SER A 115 -10.16 -7.54 -2.16
N MET A 116 -11.43 -7.91 -2.13
CA MET A 116 -12.54 -7.06 -1.74
C MET A 116 -13.38 -7.78 -0.71
N ASP A 117 -13.96 -6.99 0.21
CA ASP A 117 -14.86 -7.47 1.23
C ASP A 117 -15.78 -6.33 1.65
N TRP A 118 -16.86 -6.64 2.34
CA TRP A 118 -17.62 -5.67 3.09
C TRP A 118 -17.71 -6.09 4.55
N ILE A 119 -17.74 -5.14 5.44
CA ILE A 119 -17.87 -5.37 6.88
C ILE A 119 -18.73 -4.26 7.48
N SER A 120 -19.42 -4.54 8.57
CA SER A 120 -20.07 -3.48 9.32
C SER A 120 -19.04 -2.65 10.10
N ASN A 121 -19.31 -1.37 10.30
CA ASN A 121 -18.36 -0.43 10.91
C ASN A 121 -17.95 -0.87 12.33
N ASP A 122 -18.86 -1.43 13.11
CA ASP A 122 -18.61 -1.93 14.47
C ASP A 122 -17.68 -3.17 14.49
N GLN A 123 -17.54 -3.89 13.38
CA GLN A 123 -16.69 -5.07 13.24
C GLN A 123 -15.32 -4.78 12.63
N LEU A 124 -15.05 -3.54 12.20
CA LEU A 124 -13.81 -3.20 11.50
C LEU A 124 -12.56 -3.57 12.30
N GLU A 125 -12.51 -3.20 13.58
CA GLU A 125 -11.33 -3.44 14.41
C GLU A 125 -11.12 -4.91 14.76
N SER A 126 -12.19 -5.70 14.84
CA SER A 126 -12.16 -7.15 15.11
C SER A 126 -11.94 -8.00 13.87
N HIS A 127 -12.08 -7.42 12.68
CA HIS A 127 -11.94 -8.15 11.42
C HIS A 127 -10.55 -8.81 11.30
N PRO A 128 -10.43 -10.08 10.91
CA PRO A 128 -9.15 -10.83 10.90
C PRO A 128 -8.01 -10.15 10.14
N ARG A 129 -8.33 -9.36 9.10
CA ARG A 129 -7.33 -8.60 8.31
C ARG A 129 -6.95 -7.26 8.93
N MET A 130 -7.68 -6.77 9.95
CA MET A 130 -7.47 -5.48 10.61
C MET A 130 -6.94 -5.63 12.03
N ALA A 131 -7.48 -6.58 12.81
CA ALA A 131 -7.24 -6.74 14.24
C ALA A 131 -5.75 -6.83 14.64
N ASN A 132 -4.91 -7.40 13.78
CA ASN A 132 -3.50 -7.61 14.05
C ASN A 132 -2.57 -6.61 13.35
N LEU A 133 -3.10 -5.56 12.72
CA LEU A 133 -2.27 -4.56 12.08
C LEU A 133 -1.56 -3.68 13.12
N GLY A 134 -0.24 -3.56 12.97
CA GLY A 134 0.61 -2.69 13.78
C GLY A 134 0.33 -1.20 13.56
N ILE A 135 1.26 -0.37 14.01
CA ILE A 135 1.13 1.09 13.87
C ILE A 135 1.25 1.55 12.43
N GLU A 136 0.64 2.68 12.11
CA GLU A 136 0.83 3.35 10.82
C GLU A 136 2.23 3.99 10.76
N PRO A 137 2.98 3.79 9.67
CA PRO A 137 4.36 4.28 9.58
C PRO A 137 4.49 5.80 9.52
N LEU A 138 3.42 6.52 9.14
CA LEU A 138 3.38 7.98 9.10
C LEU A 138 2.84 8.60 10.39
N SER A 139 2.39 7.78 11.35
CA SER A 139 1.92 8.29 12.63
C SER A 139 3.09 8.71 13.55
N GLU A 140 2.80 9.56 14.52
CA GLU A 140 3.77 9.95 15.54
C GLU A 140 4.19 8.77 16.44
N ALA A 141 3.37 7.71 16.50
CA ALA A 141 3.68 6.50 17.24
C ALA A 141 4.96 5.80 16.75
N LEU A 142 5.34 5.94 15.46
CA LEU A 142 6.60 5.43 14.95
C LEU A 142 7.76 6.33 15.41
N ALA A 143 8.34 6.01 16.57
CA ALA A 143 9.46 6.73 17.15
C ALA A 143 10.61 5.80 17.53
N GLY A 144 11.83 6.34 17.68
CA GLY A 144 13.02 5.55 18.06
C GLY A 144 12.80 4.71 19.33
N PRO A 145 12.33 5.27 20.46
CA PRO A 145 12.04 4.52 21.66
C PRO A 145 11.03 3.39 21.47
N TRP A 146 10.01 3.63 20.63
CA TRP A 146 9.03 2.60 20.32
C TRP A 146 9.66 1.44 19.54
N LEU A 147 10.52 1.72 18.53
CA LEU A 147 11.25 0.69 17.78
C LEU A 147 12.12 -0.15 18.71
N ILE A 148 12.90 0.48 19.61
CA ILE A 148 13.73 -0.22 20.58
C ILE A 148 12.90 -1.18 21.43
N LYS A 149 11.80 -0.68 21.99
CA LYS A 149 10.90 -1.51 22.84
C LYS A 149 10.31 -2.69 22.08
N ARG A 150 9.86 -2.47 20.84
CA ARG A 150 9.16 -3.49 20.03
C ARG A 150 10.09 -4.50 19.39
N LEU A 151 11.35 -4.15 19.17
CA LEU A 151 12.36 -5.01 18.56
C LEU A 151 13.25 -5.68 19.60
N ALA A 152 13.19 -5.30 20.87
CA ALA A 152 13.99 -5.89 21.95
C ALA A 152 13.91 -7.43 21.94
N GLY A 153 15.07 -8.08 21.96
CA GLY A 153 15.20 -9.54 21.96
C GLY A 153 14.83 -10.25 20.65
N LYS A 154 14.46 -9.52 19.59
CA LYS A 154 14.15 -10.15 18.30
C LYS A 154 15.43 -10.55 17.56
N VAL A 155 15.65 -11.85 17.38
CA VAL A 155 16.75 -12.42 16.57
C VAL A 155 16.49 -12.39 15.06
N ALA A 156 15.23 -12.18 14.66
CA ALA A 156 14.87 -12.06 13.26
C ALA A 156 15.66 -10.93 12.58
N PRO A 157 16.06 -11.08 11.29
CA PRO A 157 16.73 -10.03 10.55
C PRO A 157 15.92 -8.73 10.53
N MET A 158 16.59 -7.60 10.59
CA MET A 158 15.99 -6.26 10.65
C MET A 158 14.92 -6.06 9.56
N LYS A 159 15.24 -6.40 8.31
CA LYS A 159 14.29 -6.28 7.21
C LYS A 159 13.03 -7.15 7.42
N ALA A 160 13.21 -8.39 7.87
CA ALA A 160 12.09 -9.29 8.11
C ALA A 160 11.17 -8.78 9.22
N ALA A 161 11.76 -8.25 10.30
CA ALA A 161 11.01 -7.64 11.40
C ALA A 161 10.21 -6.41 10.94
N LEU A 162 10.80 -5.53 10.11
CA LEU A 162 10.12 -4.34 9.60
C LEU A 162 9.01 -4.65 8.59
N LEU A 163 9.09 -5.80 7.90
CA LEU A 163 8.04 -6.27 6.98
C LEU A 163 6.84 -6.91 7.70
N ASP A 164 6.96 -7.22 8.99
CA ASP A 164 5.85 -7.76 9.77
C ASP A 164 4.77 -6.68 9.92
N GLN A 165 3.63 -6.90 9.27
CA GLN A 165 2.50 -5.97 9.29
C GLN A 165 1.89 -5.80 10.68
N ARG A 166 2.17 -6.71 11.63
CA ARG A 166 1.79 -6.61 13.04
C ARG A 166 2.68 -5.64 13.81
N LEU A 167 3.87 -5.33 13.28
CA LEU A 167 4.76 -4.31 13.83
C LEU A 167 4.45 -2.94 13.21
N ILE A 168 4.68 -2.81 11.89
CA ILE A 168 4.44 -1.57 11.13
C ILE A 168 3.53 -1.90 9.95
N ALA A 169 2.31 -1.42 10.03
CA ALA A 169 1.30 -1.68 9.02
C ALA A 169 1.60 -0.92 7.72
N GLY A 170 1.40 -1.57 6.58
CA GLY A 170 1.54 -0.95 5.26
C GLY A 170 2.98 -0.86 4.71
N LEU A 171 4.03 -1.06 5.53
CA LEU A 171 5.41 -0.99 5.05
C LEU A 171 5.74 -2.17 4.13
N GLY A 172 6.17 -1.89 2.91
CA GLY A 172 6.44 -2.88 1.86
C GLY A 172 7.92 -3.04 1.53
N ASN A 173 8.22 -4.05 0.69
CA ASN A 173 9.60 -4.47 0.39
C ASN A 173 10.49 -3.36 -0.18
N ILE A 174 9.96 -2.52 -1.07
CA ILE A 174 10.67 -1.40 -1.68
C ILE A 174 11.09 -0.42 -0.57
N TYR A 175 10.11 0.07 0.16
CA TYR A 175 10.30 1.11 1.16
C TYR A 175 11.15 0.67 2.35
N VAL A 176 11.11 -0.63 2.72
CA VAL A 176 12.00 -1.18 3.76
C VAL A 176 13.45 -1.19 3.27
N CYS A 177 13.73 -1.62 2.02
CA CYS A 177 15.10 -1.58 1.49
C CYS A 177 15.63 -0.14 1.42
N GLU A 178 14.82 0.80 0.92
CA GLU A 178 15.19 2.21 0.82
C GLU A 178 15.45 2.85 2.20
N ALA A 179 14.53 2.66 3.16
CA ALA A 179 14.67 3.20 4.51
C ALA A 179 15.89 2.64 5.25
N LEU A 180 16.17 1.35 5.11
CA LEU A 180 17.35 0.71 5.71
C LEU A 180 18.65 1.23 5.09
N ASN A 181 18.68 1.47 3.78
CA ASN A 181 19.84 2.07 3.12
C ASN A 181 20.08 3.49 3.61
N ARG A 182 19.05 4.33 3.65
CA ARG A 182 19.11 5.70 4.15
C ARG A 182 19.53 5.75 5.62
N ALA A 183 19.02 4.83 6.44
CA ALA A 183 19.39 4.68 7.84
C ALA A 183 20.77 4.02 8.05
N ARG A 184 21.43 3.52 6.98
CA ARG A 184 22.73 2.82 7.03
C ARG A 184 22.71 1.59 7.96
N ILE A 185 21.61 0.85 7.95
CA ILE A 185 21.40 -0.37 8.76
C ILE A 185 21.36 -1.57 7.85
N SER A 186 22.12 -2.62 8.18
CA SER A 186 22.10 -3.87 7.43
C SER A 186 20.72 -4.55 7.51
N PRO A 187 20.14 -4.98 6.38
CA PRO A 187 18.89 -5.72 6.37
C PRO A 187 18.99 -7.10 7.03
N PHE A 188 20.21 -7.62 7.18
CA PHE A 188 20.47 -8.95 7.74
C PHE A 188 20.75 -8.95 9.24
N ARG A 189 21.09 -7.81 9.81
CA ARG A 189 21.39 -7.64 11.23
C ARG A 189 20.17 -7.99 12.07
N GLU A 190 20.39 -8.60 13.23
CA GLU A 190 19.32 -8.89 14.19
C GLU A 190 18.55 -7.62 14.59
N ALA A 191 17.23 -7.69 14.56
CA ALA A 191 16.39 -6.55 14.86
C ALA A 191 16.56 -6.04 16.31
N GLY A 192 16.80 -6.96 17.25
CA GLY A 192 17.03 -6.64 18.65
C GLY A 192 18.35 -5.93 18.93
N SER A 193 19.29 -5.90 17.99
CA SER A 193 20.58 -5.22 18.16
C SER A 193 20.53 -3.70 17.87
N LEU A 194 19.35 -3.16 17.55
CA LEU A 194 19.15 -1.76 17.18
C LEU A 194 19.51 -0.81 18.34
N LYS A 195 20.40 0.15 18.08
CA LYS A 195 20.81 1.15 19.07
C LYS A 195 19.89 2.38 19.05
N PRO A 196 19.77 3.14 20.17
CA PRO A 196 18.86 4.29 20.26
C PRO A 196 19.02 5.33 19.13
N ALA A 197 20.26 5.71 18.80
CA ALA A 197 20.53 6.66 17.72
C ALA A 197 20.14 6.12 16.32
N GLU A 198 20.35 4.83 16.10
CA GLU A 198 19.94 4.14 14.87
C GLU A 198 18.42 4.04 14.78
N ALA A 199 17.75 3.74 15.87
CA ALA A 199 16.29 3.66 15.94
C ALA A 199 15.64 5.01 15.63
N LYS A 200 16.17 6.10 16.18
CA LYS A 200 15.71 7.46 15.87
C LYS A 200 15.87 7.76 14.37
N ARG A 201 17.03 7.45 13.79
CA ARG A 201 17.31 7.63 12.36
C ARG A 201 16.39 6.75 11.50
N LEU A 202 16.23 5.46 11.83
CA LEU A 202 15.40 4.54 11.09
C LEU A 202 13.92 4.99 11.05
N ALA A 203 13.37 5.41 12.19
CA ALA A 203 12.01 5.93 12.25
C ALA A 203 11.84 7.19 11.37
N ALA A 204 12.82 8.09 11.35
CA ALA A 204 12.81 9.27 10.50
C ALA A 204 12.88 8.90 9.01
N GLU A 205 13.78 7.98 8.64
CA GLU A 205 13.97 7.58 7.25
C GLU A 205 12.78 6.76 6.70
N ILE A 206 12.10 5.97 7.52
CA ILE A 206 10.85 5.30 7.12
C ILE A 206 9.80 6.35 6.73
N ARG A 207 9.59 7.36 7.58
CA ARG A 207 8.62 8.43 7.29
C ARG A 207 9.02 9.24 6.06
N ALA A 208 10.27 9.69 5.97
CA ALA A 208 10.76 10.46 4.84
C ALA A 208 10.60 9.70 3.51
N THR A 209 11.00 8.42 3.49
CA THR A 209 10.87 7.58 2.29
C THR A 209 9.42 7.44 1.84
N LEU A 210 8.49 7.24 2.78
CA LEU A 210 7.08 7.11 2.45
C LEU A 210 6.45 8.44 2.04
N GLN A 211 6.83 9.56 2.68
CA GLN A 211 6.33 10.87 2.33
C GLN A 211 6.80 11.28 0.92
N GLU A 212 8.08 11.11 0.62
CA GLU A 212 8.62 11.34 -0.73
C GLU A 212 7.91 10.47 -1.79
N ALA A 213 7.63 9.20 -1.46
CA ALA A 213 6.89 8.33 -2.36
C ALA A 213 5.45 8.80 -2.59
N ILE A 214 4.77 9.29 -1.55
CA ILE A 214 3.44 9.90 -1.66
C ILE A 214 3.51 11.15 -2.52
N ASP A 215 4.50 12.02 -2.29
CA ASP A 215 4.67 13.27 -3.02
C ASP A 215 4.97 13.04 -4.50
N ALA A 216 5.69 11.97 -4.83
CA ALA A 216 5.97 11.54 -6.20
C ALA A 216 4.83 10.74 -6.86
N GLY A 217 3.66 10.59 -6.21
CA GLY A 217 2.53 9.84 -6.76
C GLY A 217 2.67 8.31 -6.72
N GLY A 218 3.63 7.78 -5.94
CA GLY A 218 3.88 6.35 -5.80
C GLY A 218 4.99 5.80 -6.69
N SER A 219 5.21 4.47 -6.64
CA SER A 219 6.23 3.75 -7.41
C SER A 219 5.58 2.87 -8.45
N SER A 220 5.76 3.16 -9.73
CA SER A 220 5.34 2.31 -10.84
C SER A 220 6.50 1.42 -11.27
N LEU A 221 6.48 0.13 -10.89
CA LEU A 221 7.46 -0.84 -11.35
C LEU A 221 7.09 -1.46 -12.71
N ARG A 222 5.85 -1.96 -12.84
CA ARG A 222 5.30 -2.56 -14.06
C ARG A 222 3.78 -2.42 -14.12
N ASP A 223 3.09 -2.59 -12.99
CA ASP A 223 1.64 -2.80 -12.96
C ASP A 223 0.90 -1.66 -12.24
N TYR A 224 1.62 -0.79 -11.49
CA TYR A 224 0.99 0.29 -10.75
C TYR A 224 0.76 1.51 -11.65
N VAL A 225 -0.48 1.94 -11.72
CA VAL A 225 -0.92 3.15 -12.40
C VAL A 225 -1.84 3.91 -11.43
N ARG A 226 -1.78 5.22 -11.43
CA ARG A 226 -2.67 6.09 -10.66
C ARG A 226 -4.11 5.96 -11.17
N THR A 227 -5.07 6.45 -10.39
CA THR A 227 -6.50 6.43 -10.75
C THR A 227 -6.83 7.26 -12.00
N ASP A 228 -5.98 8.24 -12.32
CA ASP A 228 -6.01 9.06 -13.53
C ASP A 228 -5.31 8.41 -14.74
N GLY A 229 -4.72 7.23 -14.58
CA GLY A 229 -3.99 6.51 -15.62
C GLY A 229 -2.51 6.88 -15.74
N GLU A 230 -2.01 7.84 -14.95
CA GLU A 230 -0.60 8.22 -14.96
C GLU A 230 0.28 7.29 -14.12
N LEU A 231 1.58 7.25 -14.45
CA LEU A 231 2.59 6.49 -13.69
C LEU A 231 3.05 7.29 -12.46
N GLY A 232 3.33 6.60 -11.37
CA GLY A 232 4.08 7.20 -10.27
C GLY A 232 5.55 7.37 -10.66
N TYR A 233 6.23 8.36 -10.08
CA TYR A 233 7.61 8.72 -10.45
C TYR A 233 8.64 8.38 -9.36
N PHE A 234 8.24 7.82 -8.22
CA PHE A 234 9.17 7.57 -7.11
C PHE A 234 10.25 6.54 -7.44
N GLN A 235 10.05 5.66 -8.44
CA GLN A 235 11.09 4.72 -8.90
C GLN A 235 12.37 5.42 -9.35
N HIS A 236 12.32 6.67 -9.80
CA HIS A 236 13.49 7.45 -10.19
C HIS A 236 14.30 7.98 -8.99
N ALA A 237 13.71 7.97 -7.79
CA ALA A 237 14.36 8.40 -6.55
C ALA A 237 14.93 7.22 -5.72
N TRP A 238 14.80 5.98 -6.20
CA TRP A 238 15.34 4.82 -5.47
C TRP A 238 16.86 4.86 -5.37
N ARG A 239 17.37 4.55 -4.18
CA ARG A 239 18.80 4.50 -3.90
C ARG A 239 19.39 3.12 -4.09
N VAL A 240 18.63 2.06 -3.80
CA VAL A 240 19.10 0.68 -3.88
C VAL A 240 18.13 -0.27 -4.58
N TYR A 241 16.82 -0.06 -4.48
CA TYR A 241 15.86 -1.04 -4.99
C TYR A 241 15.94 -1.16 -6.51
N GLY A 242 16.17 -2.41 -7.01
CA GLY A 242 16.29 -2.68 -8.45
C GLY A 242 17.60 -2.20 -9.08
N ARG A 243 18.59 -1.74 -8.30
CA ARG A 243 19.84 -1.13 -8.77
C ARG A 243 21.07 -2.02 -8.48
N GLU A 244 20.90 -3.33 -8.53
CA GLU A 244 21.98 -4.30 -8.36
C GLU A 244 23.12 -4.02 -9.34
N GLY A 245 24.36 -4.03 -8.86
CA GLY A 245 25.57 -3.75 -9.66
C GLY A 245 25.91 -2.27 -9.82
N GLU A 246 25.01 -1.36 -9.45
CA GLU A 246 25.28 0.08 -9.56
C GLU A 246 26.04 0.61 -8.34
N ALA A 247 26.73 1.73 -8.53
CA ALA A 247 27.43 2.44 -7.46
C ALA A 247 26.44 3.01 -6.45
N CYS A 248 26.71 2.79 -5.16
CA CYS A 248 25.91 3.38 -4.10
C CYS A 248 26.26 4.87 -3.91
N SER A 249 25.25 5.70 -3.74
CA SER A 249 25.40 7.14 -3.46
C SER A 249 26.00 7.47 -2.07
N CYS A 250 26.44 6.46 -1.31
CA CYS A 250 26.99 6.65 0.05
C CYS A 250 28.40 7.25 0.10
N GLY A 251 29.07 7.45 -1.03
CA GLY A 251 30.45 7.98 -1.12
C GLY A 251 31.55 7.00 -0.68
N LYS A 252 31.22 5.74 -0.32
CA LYS A 252 32.18 4.75 0.19
C LYS A 252 32.63 3.73 -0.85
N LYS A 253 32.54 4.03 -2.14
CA LYS A 253 32.85 3.12 -3.25
C LYS A 253 32.10 1.76 -3.14
N GLY A 254 30.94 1.75 -2.50
CA GLY A 254 30.10 0.56 -2.37
C GLY A 254 29.33 0.29 -3.65
N VAL A 255 29.15 -1.00 -3.95
CA VAL A 255 28.26 -1.48 -5.02
C VAL A 255 26.99 -2.01 -4.37
N ILE A 256 25.86 -1.78 -5.01
CA ILE A 256 24.57 -2.29 -4.54
C ILE A 256 24.50 -3.77 -4.86
N GLU A 257 24.20 -4.55 -3.85
CA GLU A 257 24.03 -6.00 -3.95
C GLU A 257 22.57 -6.40 -3.83
N ARG A 258 22.27 -7.57 -4.38
CA ARG A 258 20.97 -8.24 -4.23
C ARG A 258 21.14 -9.59 -3.55
N ALA A 259 20.29 -9.87 -2.57
CA ALA A 259 20.20 -11.17 -1.91
C ALA A 259 18.73 -11.59 -1.77
N ALA A 260 18.50 -12.90 -1.70
CA ALA A 260 17.18 -13.43 -1.36
C ALA A 260 17.04 -13.50 0.17
N GLN A 261 15.94 -12.99 0.71
CA GLN A 261 15.64 -13.03 2.14
C GLN A 261 14.14 -13.26 2.36
N SER A 262 13.78 -14.37 2.99
CA SER A 262 12.38 -14.75 3.24
C SER A 262 11.50 -14.70 1.97
N GLY A 263 11.99 -15.28 0.87
CA GLY A 263 11.29 -15.35 -0.42
C GLY A 263 11.19 -14.03 -1.19
N ARG A 264 11.90 -12.96 -0.75
CA ARG A 264 11.86 -11.63 -1.39
C ARG A 264 13.26 -11.12 -1.67
N SER A 265 13.43 -10.38 -2.78
CA SER A 265 14.70 -9.70 -3.07
C SER A 265 14.96 -8.60 -2.03
N THR A 266 16.21 -8.54 -1.58
CA THR A 266 16.76 -7.50 -0.71
C THR A 266 17.85 -6.79 -1.47
N PHE A 267 17.72 -5.48 -1.64
CA PHE A 267 18.74 -4.64 -2.25
C PHE A 267 19.38 -3.79 -1.17
N TYR A 268 20.71 -3.76 -1.13
CA TYR A 268 21.46 -3.09 -0.07
C TYR A 268 22.88 -2.74 -0.51
N CYS A 269 23.55 -1.88 0.21
CA CYS A 269 24.96 -1.57 0.01
C CYS A 269 25.78 -2.10 1.21
N PRO A 270 26.64 -3.13 1.06
CA PRO A 270 27.42 -3.69 2.16
C PRO A 270 28.46 -2.70 2.72
N ALA A 271 28.90 -1.73 1.95
CA ALA A 271 29.89 -0.76 2.38
C ALA A 271 29.34 0.26 3.40
N CYS A 272 28.05 0.63 3.34
CA CYS A 272 27.47 1.64 4.21
C CYS A 272 26.43 1.11 5.20
N GLN A 273 25.84 -0.05 4.96
CA GLN A 273 24.84 -0.67 5.85
C GLN A 273 25.53 -1.72 6.75
N ARG A 274 25.55 -1.45 8.04
CA ARG A 274 26.21 -2.30 9.06
C ARG A 274 25.23 -2.74 10.14
#